data_a453f4363329ec7b55bb152ac3746e36
#
_entry.id   a453f4363329ec7b55bb152ac3746e36
#
_cell.length_a   1.000
_cell.length_b   1.000
_cell.length_c   1.000
_cell.angle_alpha   90.00
_cell.angle_beta   90.00
_cell.angle_gamma   90.00
#
_symmetry.space_group_name_H-M   'P 1'
#
loop_
_entity.id
_entity.type
_entity.pdbx_description
1 polymer ?
#
loop_
_entity_poly.entity_id
_entity_poly.type
_entity_poly.pdbx_seq_one_letter_code
_entity_poly.pdbx_strand_id
1 'polypeptide(L)'
;MVRSAAILFVLSTSVAAADYRITHDHGGFVEDYKTRYAKIRDNGERVVIDGVCNSACTLVLGIVPLSRICVTPKASLGFHQAYYDKVWTFGLKITSDAGTEELLSYYPQPVKDWISRNGGLSPEMKRIENGPELWAMISPCPEEF
;
A
#
# COMPACT_ATOMS: atom_id res chain seq x y z
N MET A 1 -30.41 -52.09 21.15
CA MET A 1 -29.01 -51.63 21.10
C MET A 1 -28.98 -50.32 20.35
N VAL A 2 -28.92 -49.18 21.09
CA VAL A 2 -28.85 -47.83 20.50
C VAL A 2 -27.40 -47.42 20.44
N ARG A 3 -26.88 -47.22 19.22
CA ARG A 3 -25.52 -46.70 19.01
C ARG A 3 -25.55 -45.19 19.00
N SER A 4 -25.08 -44.56 20.10
CA SER A 4 -24.83 -43.14 20.14
C SER A 4 -23.60 -42.78 19.30
N ALA A 5 -23.81 -42.05 18.24
CA ALA A 5 -22.72 -41.42 17.46
C ALA A 5 -22.32 -40.09 18.10
N ALA A 6 -21.11 -40.02 18.63
CA ALA A 6 -20.56 -38.76 19.14
C ALA A 6 -20.06 -37.96 17.94
N ILE A 7 -20.67 -36.78 17.70
CA ILE A 7 -20.22 -35.81 16.68
C ILE A 7 -19.13 -34.96 17.33
N LEU A 8 -17.87 -35.15 16.88
CA LEU A 8 -16.77 -34.26 17.25
C LEU A 8 -16.92 -32.93 16.47
N PHE A 9 -17.22 -31.85 17.17
CA PHE A 9 -17.12 -30.51 16.64
C PHE A 9 -15.64 -30.05 16.67
N VAL A 10 -14.99 -30.01 15.51
CA VAL A 10 -13.67 -29.41 15.38
C VAL A 10 -13.84 -27.89 15.31
N LEU A 11 -13.54 -27.21 16.41
CA LEU A 11 -13.44 -25.74 16.45
C LEU A 11 -12.16 -25.33 15.69
N SER A 12 -12.31 -24.87 14.45
CA SER A 12 -11.23 -24.25 13.71
C SER A 12 -10.99 -22.84 14.30
N THR A 13 -9.95 -22.69 15.11
CA THR A 13 -9.47 -21.38 15.55
C THR A 13 -8.80 -20.69 14.37
N SER A 14 -9.48 -19.76 13.73
CA SER A 14 -8.85 -18.84 12.78
C SER A 14 -7.91 -17.93 13.56
N VAL A 15 -6.60 -18.11 13.42
CA VAL A 15 -5.61 -17.15 13.89
C VAL A 15 -5.76 -15.93 12.97
N ALA A 16 -6.28 -14.82 13.49
CA ALA A 16 -6.30 -13.55 12.78
C ALA A 16 -4.84 -13.15 12.51
N ALA A 17 -4.49 -12.96 11.23
CA ALA A 17 -3.19 -12.42 10.89
C ALA A 17 -3.02 -11.02 11.50
N ALA A 18 -1.85 -10.72 12.07
CA ALA A 18 -1.58 -9.41 12.62
C ALA A 18 -1.63 -8.34 11.52
N ASP A 19 -2.13 -7.14 11.88
CA ASP A 19 -2.15 -6.01 10.94
C ASP A 19 -0.75 -5.45 10.73
N TYR A 20 -0.38 -5.22 9.47
CA TYR A 20 0.80 -4.44 9.11
C TYR A 20 0.42 -2.95 9.09
N ARG A 21 0.93 -2.18 10.05
CA ARG A 21 0.58 -0.76 10.22
C ARG A 21 1.68 0.16 9.68
N ILE A 22 1.31 1.08 8.78
CA ILE A 22 2.18 2.11 8.21
C ILE A 22 1.85 3.44 8.89
N THR A 23 2.74 3.95 9.74
CA THR A 23 2.52 5.20 10.49
C THR A 23 3.31 6.38 9.93
N HIS A 24 4.52 6.15 9.40
CA HIS A 24 5.38 7.19 8.88
C HIS A 24 6.43 6.58 7.95
N ASP A 25 6.16 6.58 6.66
CA ASP A 25 7.03 5.94 5.66
C ASP A 25 7.23 6.87 4.46
N HIS A 26 8.45 7.33 4.27
CA HIS A 26 8.82 8.25 3.19
C HIS A 26 9.26 7.55 1.90
N GLY A 27 9.21 6.23 1.86
CA GLY A 27 9.68 5.44 0.74
C GLY A 27 11.18 5.13 0.79
N GLY A 28 11.68 4.57 -0.29
CA GLY A 28 13.06 4.11 -0.42
C GLY A 28 13.26 3.30 -1.68
N PHE A 29 14.15 2.31 -1.65
CA PHE A 29 14.40 1.45 -2.79
C PHE A 29 13.19 0.60 -3.16
N VAL A 30 12.76 0.68 -4.41
CA VAL A 30 11.57 0.00 -4.94
C VAL A 30 11.61 -1.50 -4.67
N GLU A 31 12.75 -2.16 -4.89
CA GLU A 31 12.89 -3.62 -4.70
C GLU A 31 12.66 -4.07 -3.25
N ASP A 32 13.07 -3.26 -2.27
CA ASP A 32 12.85 -3.58 -0.85
C ASP A 32 11.34 -3.57 -0.52
N TYR A 33 10.61 -2.60 -1.08
CA TYR A 33 9.16 -2.49 -0.91
C TYR A 33 8.42 -3.61 -1.64
N LYS A 34 8.82 -3.95 -2.85
CA LYS A 34 8.25 -5.07 -3.60
C LYS A 34 8.38 -6.38 -2.81
N THR A 35 9.58 -6.65 -2.30
CA THR A 35 9.85 -7.85 -1.48
C THR A 35 9.02 -7.85 -0.20
N ARG A 36 8.98 -6.73 0.51
CA ARG A 36 8.21 -6.58 1.76
C ARG A 36 6.72 -6.82 1.53
N TYR A 37 6.14 -6.14 0.56
CA TYR A 37 4.70 -6.23 0.30
C TYR A 37 4.27 -7.56 -0.32
N ALA A 38 5.13 -8.21 -1.10
CA ALA A 38 4.90 -9.57 -1.53
C ALA A 38 4.74 -10.52 -0.33
N LYS A 39 5.61 -10.38 0.68
CA LYS A 39 5.55 -11.18 1.91
C LYS A 39 4.25 -10.94 2.69
N ILE A 40 3.85 -9.68 2.86
CA ILE A 40 2.60 -9.29 3.51
C ILE A 40 1.40 -9.87 2.76
N ARG A 41 1.40 -9.75 1.42
CA ARG A 41 0.37 -10.35 0.57
C ARG A 41 0.26 -11.86 0.76
N ASP A 42 1.40 -12.56 0.70
CA ASP A 42 1.46 -14.03 0.74
C ASP A 42 1.10 -14.58 2.13
N ASN A 43 1.41 -13.82 3.19
CA ASN A 43 1.00 -14.13 4.56
C ASN A 43 -0.50 -13.86 4.83
N GLY A 44 -1.22 -13.23 3.91
CA GLY A 44 -2.63 -12.88 4.12
C GLY A 44 -2.87 -11.72 5.09
N GLU A 45 -1.82 -10.95 5.42
CA GLU A 45 -1.90 -9.85 6.37
C GLU A 45 -2.79 -8.70 5.84
N ARG A 46 -3.48 -8.00 6.75
CA ARG A 46 -4.16 -6.74 6.48
C ARG A 46 -3.17 -5.59 6.64
N VAL A 47 -3.32 -4.55 5.80
CA VAL A 47 -2.50 -3.33 5.90
C VAL A 47 -3.37 -2.18 6.39
N VAL A 48 -2.90 -1.48 7.41
CA VAL A 48 -3.52 -0.25 7.93
C VAL A 48 -2.58 0.92 7.65
N ILE A 49 -3.01 1.85 6.81
CA ILE A 49 -2.28 3.10 6.57
C ILE A 49 -2.76 4.11 7.61
N ASP A 50 -1.92 4.33 8.65
CA ASP A 50 -2.20 5.17 9.82
C ASP A 50 -1.31 6.42 9.86
N GLY A 51 -0.95 6.94 8.72
CA GLY A 51 -0.10 8.11 8.60
C GLY A 51 0.44 8.29 7.18
N VAL A 52 1.63 8.88 7.10
CA VAL A 52 2.29 9.19 5.82
C VAL A 52 2.81 7.93 5.14
N CYS A 53 2.44 7.74 3.87
CA CYS A 53 2.97 6.70 2.99
C CYS A 53 3.35 7.33 1.64
N ASN A 54 4.64 7.57 1.43
CA ASN A 54 5.14 8.28 0.26
C ASN A 54 5.98 7.39 -0.65
N SER A 55 6.02 7.73 -1.95
CA SER A 55 6.96 7.15 -2.92
C SER A 55 6.83 5.61 -2.96
N ALA A 56 7.92 4.86 -2.83
CA ALA A 56 7.91 3.39 -2.85
C ALA A 56 6.97 2.75 -1.82
N CYS A 57 6.65 3.45 -0.72
CA CYS A 57 5.63 2.99 0.22
C CYS A 57 4.27 2.76 -0.47
N THR A 58 3.90 3.60 -1.43
CA THR A 58 2.60 3.49 -2.13
C THR A 58 2.47 2.25 -3.03
N LEU A 59 3.55 1.51 -3.28
CA LEU A 59 3.50 0.22 -3.97
C LEU A 59 2.61 -0.81 -3.26
N VAL A 60 2.36 -0.62 -1.96
CA VAL A 60 1.40 -1.45 -1.20
C VAL A 60 0.06 -1.54 -1.92
N LEU A 61 -0.39 -0.46 -2.56
CA LEU A 61 -1.69 -0.36 -3.23
C LEU A 61 -1.83 -1.27 -4.46
N GLY A 62 -0.71 -1.68 -5.04
CA GLY A 62 -0.71 -2.55 -6.22
C GLY A 62 -0.22 -3.97 -5.94
N ILE A 63 0.45 -4.18 -4.81
CA ILE A 63 1.01 -5.49 -4.48
C ILE A 63 0.11 -6.25 -3.52
N VAL A 64 -0.47 -5.56 -2.53
CA VAL A 64 -1.46 -6.13 -1.61
C VAL A 64 -2.86 -5.87 -2.17
N PRO A 65 -3.79 -6.84 -2.15
CA PRO A 65 -5.17 -6.59 -2.58
C PRO A 65 -5.81 -5.42 -1.83
N LEU A 66 -6.44 -4.47 -2.54
CA LEU A 66 -7.08 -3.30 -1.92
C LEU A 66 -8.13 -3.68 -0.86
N SER A 67 -8.79 -4.83 -1.00
CA SER A 67 -9.73 -5.36 -0.01
C SER A 67 -9.09 -5.67 1.35
N ARG A 68 -7.78 -5.73 1.43
CA ARG A 68 -7.00 -5.93 2.66
C ARG A 68 -6.26 -4.67 3.13
N ILE A 69 -6.52 -3.54 2.48
CA ILE A 69 -5.92 -2.26 2.86
C ILE A 69 -7.02 -1.33 3.36
N CYS A 70 -6.80 -0.65 4.47
CA CYS A 70 -7.66 0.42 4.92
C CYS A 70 -6.84 1.64 5.37
N VAL A 71 -7.50 2.79 5.45
CA VAL A 71 -6.89 4.07 5.85
C VAL A 71 -7.53 4.61 7.12
N THR A 72 -6.72 5.16 8.03
CA THR A 72 -7.18 5.88 9.21
C THR A 72 -7.37 7.38 8.91
N PRO A 73 -7.94 8.17 9.82
CA PRO A 73 -8.02 9.63 9.67
C PRO A 73 -6.67 10.34 9.51
N LYS A 74 -5.56 9.68 9.85
CA LYS A 74 -4.19 10.24 9.74
C LYS A 74 -3.52 9.94 8.39
N ALA A 75 -4.14 9.11 7.55
CA ALA A 75 -3.52 8.62 6.32
C ALA A 75 -3.31 9.73 5.31
N SER A 76 -2.14 9.75 4.68
CA SER A 76 -1.87 10.50 3.46
C SER A 76 -0.96 9.69 2.53
N LEU A 77 -1.19 9.80 1.23
CA LEU A 77 -0.40 9.13 0.20
C LEU A 77 0.34 10.16 -0.64
N GLY A 78 1.61 9.90 -0.92
CA GLY A 78 2.43 10.78 -1.74
C GLY A 78 3.05 10.07 -2.92
N PHE A 79 2.86 10.63 -4.11
CA PHE A 79 3.29 10.08 -5.39
C PHE A 79 4.25 11.06 -6.10
N HIS A 80 5.33 10.56 -6.65
CA HIS A 80 6.27 11.31 -7.50
C HIS A 80 6.97 10.37 -8.48
N GLN A 81 7.69 10.95 -9.43
CA GLN A 81 8.55 10.20 -10.36
C GLN A 81 9.62 9.38 -9.60
N ALA A 82 9.98 8.23 -10.16
CA ALA A 82 11.18 7.52 -9.72
C ALA A 82 12.45 8.33 -10.05
N TYR A 83 13.45 8.23 -9.20
CA TYR A 83 14.76 8.83 -9.44
C TYR A 83 15.87 7.87 -8.96
N TYR A 84 17.06 8.10 -9.50
CA TYR A 84 18.27 7.43 -9.06
C TYR A 84 19.06 8.34 -8.12
N ASP A 85 19.41 7.84 -6.94
CA ASP A 85 20.46 8.40 -6.11
C ASP A 85 21.79 7.80 -6.57
N LYS A 86 22.48 8.49 -7.47
CA LYS A 86 23.85 8.10 -7.82
C LYS A 86 24.80 8.85 -6.89
N VAL A 87 25.69 8.11 -6.25
CA VAL A 87 26.79 8.65 -5.43
C VAL A 87 27.62 9.72 -6.17
N TRP A 88 27.63 9.65 -7.51
CA TRP A 88 28.37 10.55 -8.39
C TRP A 88 27.61 11.85 -8.77
N THR A 89 26.39 12.03 -8.33
CA THR A 89 25.56 13.20 -8.73
C THR A 89 25.58 14.33 -7.71
N PHE A 90 26.46 14.28 -6.70
CA PHE A 90 26.53 15.28 -5.62
C PHE A 90 25.17 15.57 -4.95
N GLY A 91 24.32 14.53 -4.82
CA GLY A 91 22.99 14.68 -4.24
C GLY A 91 21.90 15.16 -5.22
N LEU A 92 22.20 15.32 -6.50
CA LEU A 92 21.19 15.62 -7.52
C LEU A 92 20.34 14.38 -7.81
N LYS A 93 19.04 14.51 -7.71
CA LYS A 93 18.07 13.48 -8.10
C LYS A 93 17.94 13.47 -9.61
N ILE A 94 18.30 12.35 -10.25
CA ILE A 94 18.10 12.15 -11.67
C ILE A 94 16.83 11.31 -11.85
N THR A 95 15.82 11.85 -12.51
CA THR A 95 14.57 11.14 -12.79
C THR A 95 14.81 9.93 -13.69
N SER A 96 14.02 8.87 -13.47
CA SER A 96 14.04 7.64 -14.25
C SER A 96 12.68 7.41 -14.88
N ASP A 97 12.59 7.54 -16.19
CA ASP A 97 11.36 7.27 -16.93
C ASP A 97 10.98 5.78 -16.79
N ALA A 98 11.95 4.88 -16.99
CA ALA A 98 11.70 3.44 -16.83
C ALA A 98 11.25 3.06 -15.41
N GLY A 99 11.86 3.65 -14.37
CA GLY A 99 11.43 3.45 -13.00
C GLY A 99 10.05 4.05 -12.72
N THR A 100 9.71 5.16 -13.36
CA THR A 100 8.38 5.79 -13.25
C THR A 100 7.30 4.92 -13.92
N GLU A 101 7.58 4.36 -15.09
CA GLU A 101 6.68 3.42 -15.76
C GLU A 101 6.51 2.14 -14.93
N GLU A 102 7.59 1.64 -14.33
CA GLU A 102 7.52 0.51 -13.41
C GLU A 102 6.59 0.80 -12.23
N LEU A 103 6.74 1.93 -11.55
CA LEU A 103 5.84 2.34 -10.46
C LEU A 103 4.39 2.39 -10.92
N LEU A 104 4.12 3.04 -12.05
CA LEU A 104 2.77 3.14 -12.62
C LEU A 104 2.18 1.76 -12.96
N SER A 105 3.00 0.79 -13.34
CA SER A 105 2.53 -0.56 -13.67
C SER A 105 1.90 -1.27 -12.47
N TYR A 106 2.38 -0.99 -11.27
CA TYR A 106 1.86 -1.58 -10.03
C TYR A 106 0.53 -0.96 -9.58
N TYR A 107 0.30 0.32 -9.83
CA TYR A 107 -0.86 1.00 -9.28
C TYR A 107 -2.18 0.49 -9.85
N PRO A 108 -3.22 0.31 -9.00
CA PRO A 108 -4.56 -0.02 -9.45
C PRO A 108 -5.16 1.16 -10.23
N GLN A 109 -6.17 0.86 -11.07
CA GLN A 109 -6.74 1.85 -11.97
C GLN A 109 -7.21 3.14 -11.28
N PRO A 110 -7.90 3.10 -10.11
CA PRO A 110 -8.31 4.33 -9.44
C PRO A 110 -7.15 5.27 -9.08
N VAL A 111 -5.99 4.71 -8.70
CA VAL A 111 -4.77 5.48 -8.40
C VAL A 111 -4.16 6.06 -9.68
N LYS A 112 -4.10 5.27 -10.76
CA LYS A 112 -3.65 5.77 -12.08
C LYS A 112 -4.50 6.92 -12.58
N ASP A 113 -5.81 6.81 -12.45
CA ASP A 113 -6.76 7.85 -12.86
C ASP A 113 -6.57 9.12 -12.02
N TRP A 114 -6.35 8.99 -10.71
CA TRP A 114 -6.06 10.12 -9.85
C TRP A 114 -4.75 10.82 -10.27
N ILE A 115 -3.68 10.06 -10.46
CA ILE A 115 -2.38 10.56 -10.91
C ILE A 115 -2.54 11.31 -12.25
N SER A 116 -3.25 10.73 -13.21
CA SER A 116 -3.49 11.33 -14.53
C SER A 116 -4.24 12.65 -14.43
N ARG A 117 -5.33 12.70 -13.66
CA ARG A 117 -6.13 13.94 -13.44
C ARG A 117 -5.32 15.04 -12.76
N ASN A 118 -4.30 14.68 -11.99
CA ASN A 118 -3.42 15.60 -11.31
C ASN A 118 -2.12 15.91 -12.09
N GLY A 119 -2.11 15.67 -13.42
CA GLY A 119 -1.01 16.05 -14.31
C GLY A 119 0.15 15.06 -14.33
N GLY A 120 -0.10 13.78 -14.03
CA GLY A 120 0.90 12.72 -14.06
C GLY A 120 1.89 12.75 -12.88
N LEU A 121 2.84 11.83 -12.86
CA LEU A 121 3.95 11.86 -11.91
C LEU A 121 4.97 12.92 -12.35
N SER A 122 5.50 13.65 -11.40
CA SER A 122 6.54 14.67 -11.58
C SER A 122 7.60 14.56 -10.48
N PRO A 123 8.71 15.30 -10.54
CA PRO A 123 9.69 15.30 -9.45
C PRO A 123 9.10 15.78 -8.11
N GLU A 124 8.09 16.65 -8.15
CA GLU A 124 7.39 17.15 -6.97
C GLU A 124 6.42 16.10 -6.44
N MET A 125 6.37 15.98 -5.11
CA MET A 125 5.46 15.08 -4.42
C MET A 125 4.01 15.56 -4.54
N LYS A 126 3.16 14.77 -5.18
CA LYS A 126 1.71 14.99 -5.21
C LYS A 126 1.07 14.19 -4.09
N ARG A 127 0.21 14.83 -3.30
CA ARG A 127 -0.40 14.21 -2.13
C ARG A 127 -1.90 14.10 -2.28
N ILE A 128 -2.43 13.00 -1.77
CA ILE A 128 -3.84 12.84 -1.45
C ILE A 128 -3.96 12.67 0.04
N GLU A 129 -4.67 13.57 0.67
CA GLU A 129 -4.91 13.57 2.11
C GLU A 129 -6.17 12.77 2.45
N ASN A 130 -6.30 12.40 3.73
CA ASN A 130 -7.50 11.73 4.21
C ASN A 130 -8.76 12.54 3.86
N GLY A 131 -9.74 11.87 3.26
CA GLY A 131 -10.98 12.49 2.82
C GLY A 131 -11.69 11.69 1.72
N PRO A 132 -12.81 12.21 1.20
CA PRO A 132 -13.67 11.49 0.26
C PRO A 132 -12.94 10.98 -1.00
N GLU A 133 -11.95 11.73 -1.49
CA GLU A 133 -11.18 11.33 -2.67
C GLU A 133 -10.31 10.10 -2.40
N LEU A 134 -9.65 10.03 -1.24
CA LEU A 134 -8.89 8.85 -0.82
C LEU A 134 -9.83 7.68 -0.53
N TRP A 135 -10.97 7.93 0.12
CA TRP A 135 -11.94 6.88 0.46
C TRP A 135 -12.62 6.27 -0.76
N ALA A 136 -12.69 7.00 -1.85
CA ALA A 136 -13.17 6.45 -3.13
C ALA A 136 -12.23 5.38 -3.73
N MET A 137 -10.98 5.36 -3.30
CA MET A 137 -9.96 4.39 -3.75
C MET A 137 -9.68 3.31 -2.72
N ILE A 138 -9.66 3.66 -1.43
CA ILE A 138 -9.29 2.78 -0.33
C ILE A 138 -10.28 2.99 0.82
N SER A 139 -10.88 1.89 1.30
CA SER A 139 -11.86 1.96 2.38
C SER A 139 -11.28 2.51 3.68
N PRO A 140 -12.02 3.36 4.41
CA PRO A 140 -11.68 3.68 5.79
C PRO A 140 -11.62 2.44 6.68
N CYS A 141 -10.76 2.45 7.70
CA CYS A 141 -10.70 1.38 8.71
C CYS A 141 -11.91 1.48 9.64
N PRO A 142 -12.74 0.44 9.79
CA PRO A 142 -14.01 0.53 10.53
C PRO A 142 -13.87 0.93 11.99
N GLU A 143 -12.75 0.61 12.61
CA GLU A 143 -12.52 0.82 14.05
C GLU A 143 -11.91 2.19 14.37
N GLU A 144 -11.60 2.99 13.34
CA GLU A 144 -10.83 4.24 13.49
C GLU A 144 -11.68 5.49 13.15
N PHE A 145 -12.96 5.29 12.76
CA PHE A 145 -13.89 6.36 12.35
C PHE A 145 -15.17 6.38 13.18
#